data_9e7aea86a4b796dbaf2d3901edc1fe34
#
_entry.id   9e7aea86a4b796dbaf2d3901edc1fe34
#
_cell.length_a   1.000
_cell.length_b   1.000
_cell.length_c   1.000
_cell.angle_alpha   90.00
_cell.angle_beta   90.00
_cell.angle_gamma   90.00
#
_symmetry.space_group_name_H-M   'P 1'
#
loop_
_entity.id
_entity.type
_entity.pdbx_description
1 polymer ?
#
loop_
_entity_poly.entity_id
_entity_poly.type
_entity_poly.pdbx_seq_one_letter_code
_entity_poly.pdbx_strand_id
1 'polypeptide(L)'
;MAPFVAVVYAFAVVMLGTTLPTPLYAIYAGELDFGVTTTTVIFGVYAAGVIFALICFGRWSDVIGRRPLLLAGAILSAISAVIFLTAGPVWQLLVGRIVSGLSAGIYTGAATAAVIELAPPSWQQRAPAIATAANIGGLGLGPLIAGVLAEWGPAPLRTPFILDIALVALAFVGVWVLTESVDRRPGARLSVQRLSIPAPVRGVFARAAIAAFAGFAVMGTFTGVAPSFISHIIGNDSHAVAGLVVGLLFGTSALTQILTRRMPTESALIIGCGVLVVGVGVIIAGLVAASLAILIVGGIICGVGQGMSFAKGLAAVVAASPGDRRAEVTSTYFVVAYVALSIPIIGEGIAASHWGLRTAGVAFNIAVAALAAIALILTVIAARRADEG
;
A
#
# COMPACT_ATOMS: atom_id res chain seq x y z
N MET A 1 -17.14 -6.34 -21.03
CA MET A 1 -15.66 -6.17 -21.01
C MET A 1 -15.26 -4.73 -20.73
N ALA A 2 -15.80 -3.74 -21.42
CA ALA A 2 -15.44 -2.32 -21.20
C ALA A 2 -15.63 -1.83 -19.75
N PRO A 3 -16.75 -2.13 -19.04
CA PRO A 3 -16.92 -1.71 -17.65
C PRO A 3 -15.84 -2.26 -16.71
N PHE A 4 -15.51 -3.53 -16.86
CA PHE A 4 -14.46 -4.19 -16.08
C PHE A 4 -13.09 -3.51 -16.28
N VAL A 5 -12.71 -3.25 -17.54
CA VAL A 5 -11.42 -2.60 -17.87
C VAL A 5 -11.39 -1.17 -17.32
N ALA A 6 -12.49 -0.43 -17.41
CA ALA A 6 -12.58 0.93 -16.89
C ALA A 6 -12.35 0.99 -15.36
N VAL A 7 -12.93 0.06 -14.60
CA VAL A 7 -12.74 0.02 -13.14
C VAL A 7 -11.33 -0.44 -12.78
N VAL A 8 -10.77 -1.44 -13.47
CA VAL A 8 -9.38 -1.88 -13.26
C VAL A 8 -8.41 -0.73 -13.54
N TYR A 9 -8.60 0.00 -14.63
CA TYR A 9 -7.81 1.17 -14.99
C TYR A 9 -7.93 2.27 -13.91
N ALA A 10 -9.16 2.63 -13.53
CA ALA A 10 -9.40 3.65 -12.51
C ALA A 10 -8.74 3.27 -11.17
N PHE A 11 -8.81 1.99 -10.79
CA PHE A 11 -8.16 1.50 -9.58
C PHE A 11 -6.65 1.67 -9.65
N ALA A 12 -6.02 1.21 -10.74
CA ALA A 12 -4.57 1.33 -10.92
C ALA A 12 -4.11 2.80 -10.91
N VAL A 13 -4.83 3.69 -11.60
CA VAL A 13 -4.50 5.12 -11.68
C VAL A 13 -4.63 5.82 -10.33
N VAL A 14 -5.72 5.61 -9.61
CA VAL A 14 -5.89 6.22 -8.28
C VAL A 14 -4.81 5.72 -7.31
N MET A 15 -4.46 4.43 -7.34
CA MET A 15 -3.36 3.90 -6.52
C MET A 15 -2.00 4.48 -6.95
N LEU A 16 -1.76 4.68 -8.25
CA LEU A 16 -0.56 5.32 -8.77
C LEU A 16 -0.41 6.74 -8.20
N GLY A 17 -1.46 7.56 -8.24
CA GLY A 17 -1.46 8.92 -7.70
C GLY A 17 -1.11 8.99 -6.21
N THR A 18 -1.44 7.95 -5.43
CA THR A 18 -1.16 7.94 -3.99
C THR A 18 0.33 7.84 -3.64
N THR A 19 1.13 7.19 -4.46
CA THR A 19 2.58 6.99 -4.24
C THR A 19 3.45 7.85 -5.14
N LEU A 20 2.85 8.55 -6.09
CA LEU A 20 3.52 9.45 -7.01
C LEU A 20 4.39 10.53 -6.30
N PRO A 21 4.00 11.13 -5.16
CA PRO A 21 4.85 12.10 -4.45
C PRO A 21 6.13 11.50 -3.85
N THR A 22 6.26 10.17 -3.74
CA THR A 22 7.34 9.49 -3.00
C THR A 22 8.76 9.94 -3.43
N PRO A 23 9.18 9.84 -4.70
CA PRO A 23 10.52 10.29 -5.10
C PRO A 23 10.67 11.83 -5.11
N LEU A 24 9.55 12.56 -5.07
CA LEU A 24 9.53 14.02 -5.10
C LEU A 24 9.78 14.67 -3.73
N TYR A 25 9.66 13.89 -2.63
CA TYR A 25 9.88 14.43 -1.29
C TYR A 25 11.29 14.97 -1.08
N ALA A 26 12.30 14.41 -1.75
CA ALA A 26 13.65 14.94 -1.69
C ALA A 26 13.73 16.36 -2.28
N ILE A 27 13.00 16.63 -3.38
CA ILE A 27 12.92 17.94 -4.01
C ILE A 27 12.15 18.92 -3.10
N TYR A 28 10.96 18.51 -2.61
CA TYR A 28 10.19 19.33 -1.68
C TYR A 28 10.97 19.66 -0.40
N ALA A 29 11.74 18.69 0.13
CA ALA A 29 12.56 18.90 1.31
C ALA A 29 13.64 19.99 1.09
N GLY A 30 14.26 20.02 -0.10
CA GLY A 30 15.22 21.06 -0.49
C GLY A 30 14.56 22.42 -0.73
N GLU A 31 13.39 22.48 -1.38
CA GLU A 31 12.70 23.75 -1.68
C GLU A 31 12.01 24.36 -0.46
N LEU A 32 11.51 23.55 0.47
CA LEU A 32 10.71 23.99 1.63
C LEU A 32 11.48 23.89 2.95
N ASP A 33 12.78 23.55 2.90
CA ASP A 33 13.72 23.46 4.03
C ASP A 33 13.19 22.62 5.20
N PHE A 34 12.87 21.34 4.93
CA PHE A 34 12.45 20.40 5.97
C PHE A 34 13.26 19.09 5.94
N GLY A 35 13.37 18.46 7.11
CA GLY A 35 14.15 17.22 7.28
C GLY A 35 13.35 15.93 7.12
N VAL A 36 14.04 14.80 7.32
CA VAL A 36 13.51 13.43 7.18
C VAL A 36 12.28 13.19 8.07
N THR A 37 12.27 13.73 9.29
CA THR A 37 11.10 13.59 10.20
C THR A 37 9.83 14.16 9.57
N THR A 38 9.92 15.36 8.97
CA THR A 38 8.77 15.96 8.29
C THR A 38 8.35 15.13 7.09
N THR A 39 9.30 14.60 6.30
CA THR A 39 9.01 13.69 5.19
C THR A 39 8.21 12.46 5.65
N THR A 40 8.65 11.82 6.74
CA THR A 40 7.98 10.62 7.27
C THR A 40 6.60 10.94 7.86
N VAL A 41 6.41 12.13 8.46
CA VAL A 41 5.09 12.59 8.91
C VAL A 41 4.17 12.84 7.72
N ILE A 42 4.63 13.57 6.68
CA ILE A 42 3.85 13.80 5.45
C ILE A 42 3.42 12.46 4.84
N PHE A 43 4.32 11.48 4.77
CA PHE A 43 3.99 10.15 4.28
C PHE A 43 2.99 9.43 5.20
N GLY A 44 3.23 9.44 6.51
CA GLY A 44 2.42 8.73 7.51
C GLY A 44 0.98 9.22 7.61
N VAL A 45 0.75 10.52 7.45
CA VAL A 45 -0.58 11.13 7.50
C VAL A 45 -1.52 10.60 6.42
N TYR A 46 -0.99 10.13 5.29
CA TYR A 46 -1.76 9.43 4.26
C TYR A 46 -2.56 8.25 4.84
N ALA A 47 -1.92 7.43 5.69
CA ALA A 47 -2.59 6.28 6.28
C ALA A 47 -3.75 6.66 7.19
N ALA A 48 -3.70 7.82 7.86
CA ALA A 48 -4.84 8.32 8.63
C ALA A 48 -6.06 8.57 7.73
N GLY A 49 -5.85 9.17 6.54
CA GLY A 49 -6.90 9.34 5.54
C GLY A 49 -7.49 8.00 5.06
N VAL A 50 -6.62 7.00 4.79
CA VAL A 50 -7.07 5.66 4.38
C VAL A 50 -7.88 4.97 5.47
N ILE A 51 -7.37 4.96 6.71
CA ILE A 51 -8.04 4.34 7.85
C ILE A 51 -9.41 5.00 8.09
N PHE A 52 -9.46 6.34 8.07
CA PHE A 52 -10.71 7.07 8.19
C PHE A 52 -11.70 6.67 7.09
N ALA A 53 -11.26 6.59 5.83
CA ALA A 53 -12.11 6.20 4.72
C ALA A 53 -12.62 4.75 4.84
N LEU A 54 -11.76 3.81 5.25
CA LEU A 54 -12.15 2.40 5.47
C LEU A 54 -13.20 2.27 6.57
N ILE A 55 -13.07 3.05 7.65
CA ILE A 55 -14.01 3.02 8.76
C ILE A 55 -15.32 3.72 8.38
N CYS A 56 -15.27 4.90 7.79
CA CYS A 56 -16.47 5.69 7.52
C CYS A 56 -17.21 5.20 6.26
N PHE A 57 -16.49 4.89 5.18
CA PHE A 57 -17.09 4.62 3.86
C PHE A 57 -17.10 3.13 3.48
N GLY A 58 -16.46 2.25 4.25
CA GLY A 58 -16.30 0.83 3.91
C GLY A 58 -17.60 0.10 3.58
N ARG A 59 -18.72 0.47 4.19
CA ARG A 59 -20.05 -0.10 3.93
C ARG A 59 -20.92 0.74 3.00
N TRP A 60 -20.51 1.96 2.70
CA TRP A 60 -21.34 2.89 1.93
C TRP A 60 -21.48 2.46 0.47
N SER A 61 -20.48 1.78 -0.08
CA SER A 61 -20.53 1.29 -1.46
C SER A 61 -21.62 0.23 -1.67
N ASP A 62 -22.02 -0.50 -0.62
CA ASP A 62 -23.11 -1.48 -0.68
C ASP A 62 -24.51 -0.82 -0.59
N VAL A 63 -24.57 0.42 -0.10
CA VAL A 63 -25.81 1.17 0.13
C VAL A 63 -26.05 2.20 -0.98
N ILE A 64 -25.04 3.03 -1.27
CA ILE A 64 -25.13 4.13 -2.25
C ILE A 64 -24.90 3.61 -3.68
N GLY A 65 -24.12 2.54 -3.80
CA GLY A 65 -23.66 1.97 -5.06
C GLY A 65 -22.15 2.12 -5.25
N ARG A 66 -21.58 1.29 -6.13
CA ARG A 66 -20.13 1.32 -6.43
C ARG A 66 -19.74 2.58 -7.20
N ARG A 67 -20.52 2.92 -8.25
CA ARG A 67 -20.22 4.04 -9.14
C ARG A 67 -20.12 5.39 -8.43
N PRO A 68 -21.06 5.83 -7.57
CA PRO A 68 -20.96 7.12 -6.89
C PRO A 68 -19.71 7.22 -5.99
N LEU A 69 -19.36 6.13 -5.30
CA LEU A 69 -18.17 6.12 -4.45
C LEU A 69 -16.88 6.17 -5.27
N LEU A 70 -16.79 5.42 -6.37
CA LEU A 70 -15.64 5.47 -7.28
C LEU A 70 -15.46 6.88 -7.89
N LEU A 71 -16.54 7.55 -8.28
CA LEU A 71 -16.49 8.93 -8.75
C LEU A 71 -16.01 9.88 -7.65
N ALA A 72 -16.53 9.75 -6.42
CA ALA A 72 -16.08 10.56 -5.29
C ALA A 72 -14.59 10.35 -4.99
N GLY A 73 -14.13 9.10 -5.01
CA GLY A 73 -12.70 8.78 -4.85
C GLY A 73 -11.83 9.36 -5.97
N ALA A 74 -12.28 9.31 -7.24
CA ALA A 74 -11.57 9.92 -8.36
C ALA A 74 -11.49 11.45 -8.23
N ILE A 75 -12.56 12.10 -7.79
CA ILE A 75 -12.55 13.54 -7.50
C ILE A 75 -11.54 13.86 -6.40
N LEU A 76 -11.52 13.10 -5.30
CA LEU A 76 -10.56 13.29 -4.23
C LEU A 76 -9.12 13.09 -4.72
N SER A 77 -8.87 12.10 -5.60
CA SER A 77 -7.55 11.89 -6.22
C SER A 77 -7.14 13.11 -7.04
N ALA A 78 -8.03 13.63 -7.89
CA ALA A 78 -7.76 14.83 -8.68
C ALA A 78 -7.50 16.06 -7.78
N ILE A 79 -8.29 16.26 -6.71
CA ILE A 79 -8.09 17.34 -5.74
C ILE A 79 -6.71 17.20 -5.09
N SER A 80 -6.33 15.99 -4.66
CA SER A 80 -5.00 15.73 -4.10
C SER A 80 -3.89 16.10 -5.10
N ALA A 81 -4.01 15.69 -6.35
CA ALA A 81 -3.03 16.00 -7.39
C ALA A 81 -2.92 17.52 -7.63
N VAL A 82 -4.04 18.25 -7.63
CA VAL A 82 -4.04 19.73 -7.74
C VAL A 82 -3.38 20.38 -6.53
N ILE A 83 -3.63 19.87 -5.31
CA ILE A 83 -2.98 20.36 -4.10
C ILE A 83 -1.46 20.20 -4.20
N PHE A 84 -0.95 19.04 -4.63
CA PHE A 84 0.48 18.81 -4.84
C PHE A 84 1.04 19.66 -5.99
N LEU A 85 0.30 19.81 -7.10
CA LEU A 85 0.70 20.62 -8.25
C LEU A 85 0.95 22.10 -7.86
N THR A 86 0.19 22.60 -6.89
CA THR A 86 0.24 23.98 -6.40
C THR A 86 0.93 24.11 -5.04
N ALA A 87 1.60 23.06 -4.57
CA ALA A 87 2.16 23.02 -3.23
C ALA A 87 3.27 24.07 -3.05
N GLY A 88 3.11 24.91 -2.02
CA GLY A 88 4.10 25.87 -1.55
C GLY A 88 4.53 25.53 -0.11
N PRO A 89 3.67 25.66 0.90
CA PRO A 89 4.02 25.35 2.29
C PRO A 89 3.81 23.87 2.65
N VAL A 90 4.55 23.39 3.67
CA VAL A 90 4.50 21.99 4.15
C VAL A 90 3.09 21.54 4.53
N TRP A 91 2.27 22.40 5.16
CA TRP A 91 0.89 22.03 5.52
C TRP A 91 0.04 21.63 4.33
N GLN A 92 0.31 22.19 3.14
CA GLN A 92 -0.40 21.83 1.92
C GLN A 92 -0.08 20.40 1.49
N LEU A 93 1.18 19.96 1.64
CA LEU A 93 1.57 18.57 1.41
C LEU A 93 0.82 17.61 2.36
N LEU A 94 0.66 18.00 3.65
CA LEU A 94 -0.11 17.22 4.63
C LEU A 94 -1.58 17.08 4.22
N VAL A 95 -2.21 18.18 3.81
CA VAL A 95 -3.60 18.17 3.32
C VAL A 95 -3.72 17.30 2.06
N GLY A 96 -2.80 17.44 1.11
CA GLY A 96 -2.75 16.60 -0.09
C GLY A 96 -2.68 15.12 0.26
N ARG A 97 -1.87 14.73 1.25
CA ARG A 97 -1.75 13.34 1.72
C ARG A 97 -3.00 12.82 2.40
N ILE A 98 -3.68 13.63 3.22
CA ILE A 98 -4.99 13.24 3.81
C ILE A 98 -6.01 12.97 2.72
N VAL A 99 -6.14 13.88 1.75
CA VAL A 99 -7.10 13.78 0.65
C VAL A 99 -6.78 12.57 -0.24
N SER A 100 -5.49 12.35 -0.55
CA SER A 100 -5.03 11.15 -1.26
C SER A 100 -5.38 9.86 -0.50
N GLY A 101 -5.18 9.86 0.83
CA GLY A 101 -5.54 8.73 1.68
C GLY A 101 -7.05 8.43 1.67
N LEU A 102 -7.90 9.46 1.74
CA LEU A 102 -9.34 9.29 1.64
C LEU A 102 -9.73 8.63 0.30
N SER A 103 -9.15 9.11 -0.81
CA SER A 103 -9.36 8.53 -2.14
C SER A 103 -8.95 7.05 -2.18
N ALA A 104 -7.73 6.75 -1.73
CA ALA A 104 -7.20 5.38 -1.71
C ALA A 104 -8.04 4.42 -0.85
N GLY A 105 -8.50 4.88 0.31
CA GLY A 105 -9.35 4.07 1.20
C GLY A 105 -10.70 3.73 0.59
N ILE A 106 -11.33 4.68 -0.11
CA ILE A 106 -12.56 4.46 -0.88
C ILE A 106 -12.31 3.43 -1.99
N TYR A 107 -11.24 3.61 -2.77
CA TYR A 107 -10.92 2.70 -3.88
C TYR A 107 -10.53 1.30 -3.40
N THR A 108 -9.78 1.17 -2.33
CA THR A 108 -9.40 -0.14 -1.76
C THR A 108 -10.63 -1.01 -1.48
N GLY A 109 -11.71 -0.45 -0.97
CA GLY A 109 -12.95 -1.16 -0.72
C GLY A 109 -13.83 -1.29 -1.98
N ALA A 110 -14.28 -0.16 -2.51
CA ALA A 110 -15.28 -0.11 -3.57
C ALA A 110 -14.78 -0.64 -4.91
N ALA A 111 -13.52 -0.33 -5.31
CA ALA A 111 -12.99 -0.78 -6.58
C ALA A 111 -12.65 -2.28 -6.57
N THR A 112 -12.14 -2.81 -5.45
CA THR A 112 -11.93 -4.27 -5.32
C THR A 112 -13.23 -5.04 -5.55
N ALA A 113 -14.32 -4.61 -4.91
CA ALA A 113 -15.63 -5.24 -5.08
C ALA A 113 -16.14 -5.09 -6.52
N ALA A 114 -16.06 -3.88 -7.09
CA ALA A 114 -16.52 -3.62 -8.46
C ALA A 114 -15.75 -4.43 -9.51
N VAL A 115 -14.42 -4.60 -9.36
CA VAL A 115 -13.62 -5.46 -10.25
C VAL A 115 -14.11 -6.91 -10.22
N ILE A 116 -14.43 -7.43 -9.03
CA ILE A 116 -14.93 -8.81 -8.89
C ILE A 116 -16.33 -8.94 -9.47
N GLU A 117 -17.23 -7.99 -9.19
CA GLU A 117 -18.63 -8.00 -9.65
C GLU A 117 -18.75 -7.82 -11.17
N LEU A 118 -17.93 -6.98 -11.78
CA LEU A 118 -17.95 -6.67 -13.21
C LEU A 118 -17.10 -7.63 -14.05
N ALA A 119 -16.40 -8.57 -13.42
CA ALA A 119 -15.57 -9.53 -14.15
C ALA A 119 -16.40 -10.41 -15.09
N PRO A 120 -16.00 -10.56 -16.35
CA PRO A 120 -16.65 -11.49 -17.27
C PRO A 120 -16.60 -12.94 -16.73
N PRO A 121 -17.58 -13.80 -17.07
CA PRO A 121 -17.61 -15.18 -16.56
C PRO A 121 -16.29 -15.96 -16.75
N SER A 122 -15.62 -15.77 -17.87
CA SER A 122 -14.31 -16.39 -18.17
C SER A 122 -13.14 -15.85 -17.30
N TRP A 123 -13.33 -14.73 -16.60
CA TRP A 123 -12.31 -14.04 -15.79
C TRP A 123 -12.64 -14.02 -14.29
N GLN A 124 -13.81 -14.52 -13.89
CA GLN A 124 -14.28 -14.51 -12.49
C GLN A 124 -13.23 -15.06 -11.51
N GLN A 125 -12.61 -16.20 -11.83
CA GLN A 125 -11.56 -16.80 -10.99
C GLN A 125 -10.28 -15.97 -10.92
N ARG A 126 -10.05 -15.06 -11.88
CA ARG A 126 -8.87 -14.18 -11.97
C ARG A 126 -9.13 -12.79 -11.40
N ALA A 127 -10.39 -12.41 -11.22
CA ALA A 127 -10.77 -11.06 -10.82
C ALA A 127 -10.13 -10.59 -9.50
N PRO A 128 -10.02 -11.40 -8.43
CA PRO A 128 -9.31 -10.98 -7.22
C PRO A 128 -7.83 -10.69 -7.45
N ALA A 129 -7.16 -11.50 -8.29
CA ALA A 129 -5.76 -11.27 -8.63
C ALA A 129 -5.57 -10.00 -9.48
N ILE A 130 -6.52 -9.71 -10.37
CA ILE A 130 -6.51 -8.48 -11.17
C ILE A 130 -6.75 -7.25 -10.29
N ALA A 131 -7.68 -7.32 -9.34
CA ALA A 131 -7.91 -6.26 -8.36
C ALA A 131 -6.62 -5.97 -7.54
N THR A 132 -5.95 -7.02 -7.07
CA THR A 132 -4.66 -6.90 -6.37
C THR A 132 -3.58 -6.30 -7.27
N ALA A 133 -3.49 -6.73 -8.53
CA ALA A 133 -2.52 -6.19 -9.47
C ALA A 133 -2.79 -4.70 -9.77
N ALA A 134 -4.04 -4.29 -9.89
CA ALA A 134 -4.42 -2.89 -10.04
C ALA A 134 -4.05 -2.05 -8.81
N ASN A 135 -4.30 -2.58 -7.60
CA ASN A 135 -3.98 -1.91 -6.34
C ASN A 135 -2.45 -1.78 -6.17
N ILE A 136 -1.77 -2.89 -5.93
CA ILE A 136 -0.33 -2.90 -5.58
C ILE A 136 0.54 -2.50 -6.78
N GLY A 137 0.15 -2.91 -7.99
CA GLY A 137 0.82 -2.49 -9.23
C GLY A 137 0.70 -0.98 -9.47
N GLY A 138 -0.47 -0.39 -9.21
CA GLY A 138 -0.65 1.06 -9.22
C GLY A 138 0.30 1.76 -8.25
N LEU A 139 0.34 1.29 -6.99
CA LEU A 139 1.26 1.81 -5.98
C LEU A 139 2.73 1.72 -6.40
N GLY A 140 3.13 0.69 -7.15
CA GLY A 140 4.50 0.55 -7.67
C GLY A 140 4.79 1.45 -8.87
N LEU A 141 3.81 1.68 -9.73
CA LEU A 141 3.97 2.52 -10.93
C LEU A 141 4.12 4.00 -10.58
N GLY A 142 3.48 4.48 -9.51
CA GLY A 142 3.55 5.89 -9.09
C GLY A 142 4.98 6.38 -8.92
N PRO A 143 5.79 5.78 -8.05
CA PRO A 143 7.18 6.18 -7.84
C PRO A 143 8.05 6.04 -9.09
N LEU A 144 7.84 4.98 -9.89
CA LEU A 144 8.57 4.79 -11.15
C LEU A 144 8.33 5.96 -12.11
N ILE A 145 7.06 6.26 -12.38
CA ILE A 145 6.68 7.33 -13.31
C ILE A 145 7.12 8.70 -12.79
N ALA A 146 6.87 8.96 -11.50
CA ALA A 146 7.26 10.23 -10.90
C ALA A 146 8.78 10.43 -10.89
N GLY A 147 9.55 9.38 -10.57
CA GLY A 147 11.01 9.44 -10.60
C GLY A 147 11.55 9.74 -12.00
N VAL A 148 11.02 9.06 -13.02
CA VAL A 148 11.39 9.31 -14.43
C VAL A 148 11.04 10.72 -14.85
N LEU A 149 9.84 11.20 -14.53
CA LEU A 149 9.41 12.56 -14.89
C LEU A 149 10.15 13.64 -14.11
N ALA A 150 10.54 13.36 -12.87
CA ALA A 150 11.33 14.30 -12.08
C ALA A 150 12.77 14.42 -12.60
N GLU A 151 13.34 13.33 -13.11
CA GLU A 151 14.71 13.30 -13.62
C GLU A 151 14.83 13.99 -14.98
N TRP A 152 13.90 13.71 -15.90
CA TRP A 152 14.01 14.14 -17.30
C TRP A 152 12.89 15.08 -17.76
N GLY A 153 11.88 15.33 -16.94
CA GLY A 153 10.79 16.24 -17.29
C GLY A 153 11.15 17.72 -17.09
N PRO A 154 10.43 18.63 -17.75
CA PRO A 154 10.74 20.07 -17.71
C PRO A 154 10.45 20.75 -16.37
N ALA A 155 9.57 20.15 -15.53
CA ALA A 155 9.17 20.70 -14.23
C ALA A 155 8.95 19.55 -13.23
N PRO A 156 9.99 19.16 -12.47
CA PRO A 156 9.98 17.96 -11.60
C PRO A 156 8.80 17.87 -10.65
N LEU A 157 8.39 18.97 -10.03
CA LEU A 157 7.27 19.02 -9.08
C LEU A 157 5.89 19.25 -9.72
N ARG A 158 5.83 19.45 -11.05
CA ARG A 158 4.55 19.72 -11.75
C ARG A 158 4.18 18.65 -12.76
N THR A 159 5.12 18.24 -13.60
CA THR A 159 4.86 17.26 -14.69
C THR A 159 4.22 15.97 -14.20
N PRO A 160 4.68 15.34 -13.08
CA PRO A 160 4.05 14.12 -12.57
C PRO A 160 2.58 14.32 -12.20
N PHE A 161 2.24 15.44 -11.57
CA PHE A 161 0.84 15.71 -11.14
C PHE A 161 -0.06 16.12 -12.29
N ILE A 162 0.46 16.80 -13.32
CA ILE A 162 -0.30 17.09 -14.56
C ILE A 162 -0.65 15.77 -15.25
N LEU A 163 0.30 14.83 -15.35
CA LEU A 163 0.02 13.51 -15.91
C LEU A 163 -1.02 12.77 -15.05
N ASP A 164 -0.88 12.78 -13.72
CA ASP A 164 -1.83 12.13 -12.82
C ASP A 164 -3.25 12.69 -12.99
N ILE A 165 -3.41 14.01 -13.05
CA ILE A 165 -4.70 14.67 -13.30
C ILE A 165 -5.30 14.19 -14.64
N ALA A 166 -4.50 14.09 -15.70
CA ALA A 166 -4.97 13.62 -17.00
C ALA A 166 -5.43 12.15 -16.94
N LEU A 167 -4.66 11.28 -16.27
CA LEU A 167 -5.01 9.87 -16.08
C LEU A 167 -6.27 9.71 -15.23
N VAL A 168 -6.38 10.47 -14.12
CA VAL A 168 -7.57 10.48 -13.26
C VAL A 168 -8.79 11.02 -13.97
N ALA A 169 -8.65 12.05 -14.81
CA ALA A 169 -9.75 12.56 -15.62
C ALA A 169 -10.29 11.48 -16.59
N LEU A 170 -9.38 10.73 -17.23
CA LEU A 170 -9.77 9.60 -18.07
C LEU A 170 -10.44 8.48 -17.25
N ALA A 171 -9.92 8.19 -16.05
CA ALA A 171 -10.51 7.24 -15.11
C ALA A 171 -11.92 7.67 -14.68
N PHE A 172 -12.09 8.96 -14.36
CA PHE A 172 -13.38 9.56 -14.02
C PHE A 172 -14.41 9.38 -15.16
N VAL A 173 -14.03 9.70 -16.40
CA VAL A 173 -14.92 9.50 -17.57
C VAL A 173 -15.26 8.02 -17.73
N GLY A 174 -14.28 7.11 -17.60
CA GLY A 174 -14.49 5.66 -17.66
C GLY A 174 -15.50 5.16 -16.62
N VAL A 175 -15.39 5.67 -15.37
CA VAL A 175 -16.34 5.33 -14.30
C VAL A 175 -17.68 6.04 -14.48
N TRP A 176 -17.70 7.25 -15.04
CA TRP A 176 -18.93 8.01 -15.26
C TRP A 176 -19.90 7.32 -16.22
N VAL A 177 -19.39 6.67 -17.27
CA VAL A 177 -20.22 5.96 -18.25
C VAL A 177 -20.65 4.57 -17.79
N LEU A 178 -20.20 4.09 -16.61
CA LEU A 178 -20.61 2.80 -16.06
C LEU A 178 -22.08 2.81 -15.64
N THR A 179 -22.77 1.72 -15.88
CA THR A 179 -24.03 1.42 -15.20
C THR A 179 -23.75 0.92 -13.79
N GLU A 180 -24.60 1.30 -12.82
CA GLU A 180 -24.45 0.81 -11.44
C GLU A 180 -24.58 -0.71 -11.40
N SER A 181 -23.64 -1.37 -10.70
CA SER A 181 -23.59 -2.84 -10.59
C SER A 181 -24.36 -3.38 -9.38
N VAL A 182 -24.69 -2.50 -8.43
CA VAL A 182 -25.34 -2.90 -7.17
C VAL A 182 -26.81 -2.54 -7.18
N ASP A 183 -27.66 -3.55 -6.95
CA ASP A 183 -29.07 -3.32 -6.63
C ASP A 183 -29.17 -2.68 -5.24
N ARG A 184 -29.52 -1.38 -5.23
CA ARG A 184 -29.67 -0.62 -3.99
C ARG A 184 -30.74 -1.24 -3.12
N ARG A 185 -30.40 -1.58 -1.89
CA ARG A 185 -31.39 -2.10 -0.93
C ARG A 185 -32.24 -0.94 -0.38
N PRO A 186 -33.55 -0.88 -0.66
CA PRO A 186 -34.40 0.15 -0.09
C PRO A 186 -34.36 0.11 1.44
N GLY A 187 -34.12 1.26 2.08
CA GLY A 187 -34.10 1.37 3.55
C GLY A 187 -32.75 1.04 4.21
N ALA A 188 -31.70 0.68 3.46
CA ALA A 188 -30.37 0.49 4.01
C ALA A 188 -29.81 1.83 4.55
N ARG A 189 -29.38 1.83 5.83
CA ARG A 189 -28.83 3.03 6.49
C ARG A 189 -27.31 3.07 6.31
N LEU A 190 -26.78 4.27 6.05
CA LEU A 190 -25.36 4.52 6.10
C LEU A 190 -24.85 4.23 7.51
N SER A 191 -23.88 3.36 7.62
CA SER A 191 -23.30 2.97 8.90
C SER A 191 -21.78 2.96 8.81
N VAL A 192 -21.14 3.28 9.93
CA VAL A 192 -19.69 3.18 10.09
C VAL A 192 -19.31 1.70 10.16
N GLN A 193 -18.20 1.35 9.50
CA GLN A 193 -17.65 0.00 9.55
C GLN A 193 -17.15 -0.30 10.97
N ARG A 194 -17.68 -1.33 11.61
CA ARG A 194 -17.17 -1.79 12.90
C ARG A 194 -15.86 -2.55 12.68
N LEU A 195 -14.86 -2.25 13.49
CA LEU A 195 -13.64 -3.04 13.58
C LEU A 195 -13.88 -4.15 14.61
N SER A 196 -13.73 -5.41 14.19
CA SER A 196 -14.04 -6.54 15.05
C SER A 196 -13.15 -7.73 14.74
N ILE A 197 -12.74 -8.45 15.79
CA ILE A 197 -12.00 -9.72 15.69
C ILE A 197 -12.76 -10.75 16.54
N PRO A 198 -13.67 -11.53 15.95
CA PRO A 198 -14.40 -12.58 16.65
C PRO A 198 -13.46 -13.60 17.31
N ALA A 199 -13.85 -14.15 18.46
CA ALA A 199 -13.01 -15.06 19.24
C ALA A 199 -12.42 -16.23 18.42
N PRO A 200 -13.18 -16.93 17.53
CA PRO A 200 -12.63 -18.03 16.73
C PRO A 200 -11.54 -17.60 15.75
N VAL A 201 -11.52 -16.32 15.32
CA VAL A 201 -10.59 -15.81 14.31
C VAL A 201 -9.30 -15.27 14.94
N ARG A 202 -9.27 -14.99 16.25
CA ARG A 202 -8.17 -14.26 16.91
C ARG A 202 -6.80 -14.87 16.67
N GLY A 203 -6.67 -16.19 16.74
CA GLY A 203 -5.38 -16.89 16.55
C GLY A 203 -4.84 -16.75 15.12
N VAL A 204 -5.71 -16.95 14.12
CA VAL A 204 -5.35 -16.78 12.70
C VAL A 204 -5.08 -15.31 12.40
N PHE A 205 -5.92 -14.41 12.92
CA PHE A 205 -5.77 -12.97 12.75
C PHE A 205 -4.45 -12.45 13.31
N ALA A 206 -4.09 -12.84 14.54
CA ALA A 206 -2.86 -12.38 15.17
C ALA A 206 -1.61 -12.75 14.34
N ARG A 207 -1.50 -14.01 13.90
CA ARG A 207 -0.36 -14.46 13.08
C ARG A 207 -0.29 -13.71 11.73
N ALA A 208 -1.42 -13.62 11.04
CA ALA A 208 -1.50 -12.92 9.76
C ALA A 208 -1.25 -11.40 9.92
N ALA A 209 -1.75 -10.79 11.00
CA ALA A 209 -1.59 -9.38 11.28
C ALA A 209 -0.13 -9.01 11.61
N ILE A 210 0.60 -9.85 12.39
CA ILE A 210 2.02 -9.63 12.67
C ILE A 210 2.84 -9.73 11.37
N ALA A 211 2.57 -10.72 10.53
CA ALA A 211 3.22 -10.87 9.23
C ALA A 211 2.94 -9.68 8.29
N ALA A 212 1.68 -9.23 8.22
CA ALA A 212 1.29 -8.06 7.47
C ALA A 212 1.95 -6.79 8.01
N PHE A 213 2.00 -6.63 9.34
CA PHE A 213 2.64 -5.50 10.00
C PHE A 213 4.11 -5.41 9.60
N ALA A 214 4.87 -6.50 9.71
CA ALA A 214 6.27 -6.53 9.32
C ALA A 214 6.46 -6.17 7.84
N GLY A 215 5.67 -6.75 6.93
CA GLY A 215 5.77 -6.47 5.50
C GLY A 215 5.40 -5.03 5.13
N PHE A 216 4.35 -4.46 5.73
CA PHE A 216 3.95 -3.06 5.48
C PHE A 216 4.89 -2.05 6.13
N ALA A 217 5.55 -2.39 7.25
CA ALA A 217 6.59 -1.56 7.83
C ALA A 217 7.78 -1.41 6.87
N VAL A 218 8.21 -2.49 6.21
CA VAL A 218 9.24 -2.40 5.14
C VAL A 218 8.77 -1.52 3.98
N MET A 219 7.52 -1.69 3.52
CA MET A 219 6.98 -0.82 2.48
C MET A 219 6.99 0.66 2.88
N GLY A 220 6.67 0.95 4.14
CA GLY A 220 6.74 2.30 4.71
C GLY A 220 8.16 2.89 4.61
N THR A 221 9.17 2.17 5.08
CA THR A 221 10.58 2.59 5.00
C THR A 221 11.01 2.88 3.56
N PHE A 222 10.67 1.99 2.63
CA PHE A 222 11.03 2.19 1.22
C PHE A 222 10.36 3.42 0.60
N THR A 223 9.15 3.74 1.01
CA THR A 223 8.45 4.91 0.47
C THR A 223 8.81 6.21 1.16
N GLY A 224 9.14 6.21 2.44
CA GLY A 224 9.35 7.44 3.19
C GLY A 224 10.81 7.73 3.57
N VAL A 225 11.67 6.72 3.68
CA VAL A 225 13.07 6.88 4.14
C VAL A 225 14.08 6.49 3.08
N ALA A 226 13.83 5.45 2.27
CA ALA A 226 14.82 4.97 1.32
C ALA A 226 15.27 6.03 0.30
N PRO A 227 14.42 6.93 -0.25
CA PRO A 227 14.89 8.00 -1.12
C PRO A 227 15.94 8.90 -0.45
N SER A 228 15.71 9.28 0.81
CA SER A 228 16.67 10.07 1.58
C SER A 228 17.96 9.30 1.89
N PHE A 229 17.88 7.99 2.14
CA PHE A 229 19.05 7.16 2.35
C PHE A 229 19.90 7.05 1.06
N ILE A 230 19.24 6.85 -0.08
CA ILE A 230 19.90 6.74 -1.39
C ILE A 230 20.66 8.05 -1.72
N SER A 231 20.04 9.20 -1.49
CA SER A 231 20.67 10.50 -1.74
C SER A 231 21.79 10.79 -0.72
N HIS A 232 21.50 10.82 0.59
CA HIS A 232 22.43 11.33 1.60
C HIS A 232 23.52 10.34 2.01
N ILE A 233 23.29 9.01 1.91
CA ILE A 233 24.22 7.99 2.40
C ILE A 233 24.93 7.29 1.24
N ILE A 234 24.20 6.92 0.17
CA ILE A 234 24.78 6.29 -1.02
C ILE A 234 25.37 7.33 -1.96
N GLY A 235 24.91 8.61 -1.89
CA GLY A 235 25.37 9.69 -2.75
C GLY A 235 24.82 9.60 -4.18
N ASN A 236 23.60 9.06 -4.33
CA ASN A 236 22.92 8.99 -5.61
C ASN A 236 21.67 9.86 -5.59
N ASP A 237 21.72 11.01 -6.27
CA ASP A 237 20.63 11.99 -6.28
C ASP A 237 19.60 11.76 -7.39
N SER A 238 19.71 10.65 -8.15
CA SER A 238 18.75 10.33 -9.20
C SER A 238 17.37 9.97 -8.64
N HIS A 239 16.40 10.78 -8.98
CA HIS A 239 14.99 10.57 -8.64
C HIS A 239 14.43 9.32 -9.33
N ALA A 240 14.91 9.00 -10.54
CA ALA A 240 14.54 7.80 -11.27
C ALA A 240 15.01 6.53 -10.53
N VAL A 241 16.24 6.56 -9.96
CA VAL A 241 16.75 5.44 -9.14
C VAL A 241 15.91 5.29 -7.87
N ALA A 242 15.61 6.38 -7.16
CA ALA A 242 14.75 6.32 -5.99
C ALA A 242 13.36 5.75 -6.32
N GLY A 243 12.75 6.21 -7.41
CA GLY A 243 11.48 5.69 -7.90
C GLY A 243 11.54 4.21 -8.30
N LEU A 244 12.64 3.78 -8.95
CA LEU A 244 12.87 2.38 -9.33
C LEU A 244 12.96 1.46 -8.10
N VAL A 245 13.71 1.85 -7.09
CA VAL A 245 13.89 1.05 -5.86
C VAL A 245 12.55 0.80 -5.17
N VAL A 246 11.73 1.82 -5.03
CA VAL A 246 10.39 1.70 -4.46
C VAL A 246 9.48 0.88 -5.39
N GLY A 247 9.50 1.18 -6.68
CA GLY A 247 8.68 0.49 -7.68
C GLY A 247 8.96 -1.01 -7.78
N LEU A 248 10.23 -1.42 -7.66
CA LEU A 248 10.63 -2.83 -7.65
C LEU A 248 10.06 -3.59 -6.45
N LEU A 249 10.08 -3.01 -5.25
CA LEU A 249 9.49 -3.63 -4.07
C LEU A 249 7.99 -3.87 -4.25
N PHE A 250 7.23 -2.85 -4.67
CA PHE A 250 5.78 -2.99 -4.91
C PHE A 250 5.48 -3.90 -6.10
N GLY A 251 6.25 -3.79 -7.17
CA GLY A 251 6.09 -4.60 -8.38
C GLY A 251 6.33 -6.09 -8.10
N THR A 252 7.38 -6.43 -7.37
CA THR A 252 7.66 -7.83 -6.96
C THR A 252 6.61 -8.34 -5.98
N SER A 253 6.10 -7.51 -5.07
CA SER A 253 4.97 -7.86 -4.21
C SER A 253 3.72 -8.19 -5.03
N ALA A 254 3.33 -7.32 -5.96
CA ALA A 254 2.16 -7.54 -6.82
C ALA A 254 2.31 -8.82 -7.66
N LEU A 255 3.46 -9.00 -8.29
CA LEU A 255 3.76 -10.17 -9.10
C LEU A 255 3.69 -11.47 -8.27
N THR A 256 4.27 -11.45 -7.09
CA THR A 256 4.28 -12.62 -6.19
C THR A 256 2.88 -12.99 -5.74
N GLN A 257 2.02 -12.03 -5.41
CA GLN A 257 0.62 -12.29 -5.07
C GLN A 257 -0.12 -13.02 -6.20
N ILE A 258 0.16 -12.66 -7.45
CA ILE A 258 -0.43 -13.32 -8.63
C ILE A 258 0.13 -14.73 -8.81
N LEU A 259 1.45 -14.89 -8.75
CA LEU A 259 2.13 -16.17 -9.03
C LEU A 259 1.82 -17.22 -7.95
N THR A 260 1.73 -16.80 -6.68
CA THR A 260 1.52 -17.70 -5.54
C THR A 260 0.05 -17.99 -5.22
N ARG A 261 -0.89 -17.47 -6.02
CA ARG A 261 -2.35 -17.63 -5.78
C ARG A 261 -2.80 -19.08 -5.59
N ARG A 262 -2.17 -20.04 -6.30
CA ARG A 262 -2.50 -21.47 -6.23
C ARG A 262 -1.77 -22.23 -5.12
N MET A 263 -0.80 -21.61 -4.45
CA MET A 263 -0.10 -22.25 -3.34
C MET A 263 -1.02 -22.43 -2.13
N PRO A 264 -0.89 -23.52 -1.38
CA PRO A 264 -1.57 -23.68 -0.10
C PRO A 264 -1.30 -22.48 0.82
N THR A 265 -2.35 -21.99 1.49
CA THR A 265 -2.29 -20.75 2.26
C THR A 265 -1.22 -20.82 3.36
N GLU A 266 -1.17 -21.92 4.08
CA GLU A 266 -0.26 -22.11 5.21
C GLU A 266 1.20 -22.18 4.79
N SER A 267 1.53 -23.03 3.82
CA SER A 267 2.88 -23.15 3.28
C SER A 267 3.38 -21.82 2.70
N ALA A 268 2.52 -21.12 1.97
CA ALA A 268 2.89 -19.84 1.38
C ALA A 268 3.07 -18.74 2.46
N LEU A 269 2.30 -18.77 3.54
CA LEU A 269 2.49 -17.83 4.66
C LEU A 269 3.83 -18.08 5.38
N ILE A 270 4.18 -19.35 5.63
CA ILE A 270 5.46 -19.73 6.22
C ILE A 270 6.63 -19.28 5.33
N ILE A 271 6.59 -19.64 4.04
CA ILE A 271 7.62 -19.26 3.07
C ILE A 271 7.72 -17.73 2.97
N GLY A 272 6.58 -17.03 2.87
CA GLY A 272 6.53 -15.57 2.80
C GLY A 272 7.18 -14.89 3.99
N CYS A 273 6.90 -15.34 5.21
CA CYS A 273 7.56 -14.84 6.42
C CYS A 273 9.06 -15.12 6.42
N GLY A 274 9.49 -16.33 6.03
CA GLY A 274 10.90 -16.68 5.94
C GLY A 274 11.64 -15.82 4.91
N VAL A 275 11.08 -15.63 3.73
CA VAL A 275 11.62 -14.76 2.67
C VAL A 275 11.70 -13.30 3.16
N LEU A 276 10.70 -12.83 3.92
CA LEU A 276 10.71 -11.48 4.48
C LEU A 276 11.87 -11.31 5.49
N VAL A 277 12.11 -12.28 6.37
CA VAL A 277 13.24 -12.26 7.32
C VAL A 277 14.57 -12.16 6.56
N VAL A 278 14.76 -12.99 5.53
CA VAL A 278 15.98 -12.95 4.68
C VAL A 278 16.11 -11.60 4.00
N GLY A 279 15.03 -11.10 3.38
CA GLY A 279 15.02 -9.82 2.67
C GLY A 279 15.39 -8.63 3.58
N VAL A 280 14.83 -8.60 4.79
CA VAL A 280 15.17 -7.56 5.78
C VAL A 280 16.64 -7.67 6.20
N GLY A 281 17.17 -8.88 6.37
CA GLY A 281 18.61 -9.09 6.63
C GLY A 281 19.49 -8.54 5.50
N VAL A 282 19.09 -8.73 4.24
CA VAL A 282 19.79 -8.16 3.07
C VAL A 282 19.66 -6.63 3.05
N ILE A 283 18.51 -6.05 3.42
CA ILE A 283 18.36 -4.60 3.57
C ILE A 283 19.34 -4.07 4.62
N ILE A 284 19.45 -4.69 5.79
CA ILE A 284 20.41 -4.30 6.84
C ILE A 284 21.83 -4.32 6.28
N ALA A 285 22.21 -5.36 5.55
CA ALA A 285 23.52 -5.45 4.90
C ALA A 285 23.72 -4.30 3.90
N GLY A 286 22.70 -3.96 3.11
CA GLY A 286 22.72 -2.83 2.16
C GLY A 286 22.88 -1.48 2.85
N LEU A 287 22.21 -1.26 3.99
CA LEU A 287 22.32 -0.05 4.80
C LEU A 287 23.72 0.10 5.41
N VAL A 288 24.27 -0.99 5.96
CA VAL A 288 25.62 -1.01 6.57
C VAL A 288 26.70 -0.78 5.51
N ALA A 289 26.61 -1.47 4.37
CA ALA A 289 27.56 -1.36 3.27
C ALA A 289 27.38 -0.10 2.41
N ALA A 290 26.32 0.70 2.64
CA ALA A 290 25.92 1.82 1.79
C ALA A 290 25.84 1.44 0.30
N SER A 291 25.32 0.25 0.00
CA SER A 291 25.28 -0.32 -1.34
C SER A 291 23.88 -0.30 -1.93
N LEU A 292 23.72 0.46 -3.03
CA LEU A 292 22.46 0.52 -3.78
C LEU A 292 22.05 -0.86 -4.32
N ALA A 293 23.00 -1.63 -4.85
CA ALA A 293 22.73 -2.94 -5.41
C ALA A 293 22.17 -3.92 -4.36
N ILE A 294 22.77 -3.96 -3.16
CA ILE A 294 22.30 -4.81 -2.07
C ILE A 294 20.92 -4.32 -1.57
N LEU A 295 20.71 -3.01 -1.49
CA LEU A 295 19.42 -2.43 -1.10
C LEU A 295 18.31 -2.83 -2.09
N ILE A 296 18.58 -2.76 -3.39
CA ILE A 296 17.64 -3.20 -4.45
C ILE A 296 17.32 -4.69 -4.29
N VAL A 297 18.33 -5.54 -4.14
CA VAL A 297 18.12 -7.00 -3.94
C VAL A 297 17.29 -7.26 -2.69
N GLY A 298 17.60 -6.59 -1.58
CA GLY A 298 16.81 -6.68 -0.35
C GLY A 298 15.37 -6.26 -0.54
N GLY A 299 15.13 -5.16 -1.26
CA GLY A 299 13.78 -4.68 -1.61
C GLY A 299 13.00 -5.69 -2.45
N ILE A 300 13.62 -6.31 -3.46
CA ILE A 300 13.00 -7.35 -4.29
C ILE A 300 12.61 -8.56 -3.43
N ILE A 301 13.52 -9.05 -2.59
CA ILE A 301 13.26 -10.19 -1.70
C ILE A 301 12.14 -9.85 -0.69
N CYS A 302 12.18 -8.66 -0.11
CA CYS A 302 11.11 -8.20 0.79
C CYS A 302 9.76 -8.08 0.08
N GLY A 303 9.73 -7.59 -1.17
CA GLY A 303 8.51 -7.55 -1.99
C GLY A 303 7.91 -8.94 -2.19
N VAL A 304 8.75 -9.95 -2.47
CA VAL A 304 8.31 -11.36 -2.57
C VAL A 304 7.72 -11.82 -1.24
N GLY A 305 8.44 -11.66 -0.13
CA GLY A 305 7.98 -12.07 1.20
C GLY A 305 6.68 -11.37 1.64
N GLN A 306 6.61 -10.06 1.43
CA GLN A 306 5.43 -9.26 1.76
C GLN A 306 4.22 -9.66 0.90
N GLY A 307 4.41 -9.84 -0.42
CA GLY A 307 3.33 -10.23 -1.32
C GLY A 307 2.70 -11.57 -0.93
N MET A 308 3.52 -12.58 -0.61
CA MET A 308 3.05 -13.88 -0.14
C MET A 308 2.34 -13.78 1.20
N SER A 309 3.01 -13.20 2.21
CA SER A 309 2.51 -13.18 3.58
C SER A 309 1.23 -12.37 3.72
N PHE A 310 1.12 -11.22 3.04
CA PHE A 310 -0.06 -10.37 3.09
C PHE A 310 -1.27 -11.02 2.40
N ALA A 311 -1.11 -11.48 1.13
CA ALA A 311 -2.23 -12.05 0.39
C ALA A 311 -2.76 -13.33 1.04
N LYS A 312 -1.85 -14.18 1.52
CA LYS A 312 -2.23 -15.45 2.17
C LYS A 312 -2.72 -15.24 3.60
N GLY A 313 -2.15 -14.27 4.32
CA GLY A 313 -2.67 -13.85 5.62
C GLY A 313 -4.11 -13.34 5.52
N LEU A 314 -4.40 -12.46 4.54
CA LEU A 314 -5.75 -12.00 4.28
C LEU A 314 -6.69 -13.16 3.93
N ALA A 315 -6.28 -14.05 3.04
CA ALA A 315 -7.07 -15.22 2.65
C ALA A 315 -7.39 -16.13 3.84
N ALA A 316 -6.41 -16.40 4.72
CA ALA A 316 -6.59 -17.20 5.94
C ALA A 316 -7.59 -16.54 6.90
N VAL A 317 -7.45 -15.23 7.11
CA VAL A 317 -8.33 -14.44 7.99
C VAL A 317 -9.77 -14.43 7.45
N VAL A 318 -9.95 -14.21 6.14
CA VAL A 318 -11.28 -14.22 5.50
C VAL A 318 -11.92 -15.59 5.56
N ALA A 319 -11.17 -16.66 5.30
CA ALA A 319 -11.66 -18.04 5.35
C ALA A 319 -12.11 -18.45 6.76
N ALA A 320 -11.38 -18.02 7.80
CA ALA A 320 -11.73 -18.29 9.19
C ALA A 320 -12.89 -17.42 9.73
N SER A 321 -13.28 -16.36 8.99
CA SER A 321 -14.26 -15.38 9.47
C SER A 321 -15.70 -15.84 9.23
N PRO A 322 -16.62 -15.64 10.19
CA PRO A 322 -18.06 -15.81 9.99
C PRO A 322 -18.53 -14.96 8.81
N GLY A 323 -19.46 -15.49 8.01
CA GLY A 323 -19.90 -14.87 6.76
C GLY A 323 -20.43 -13.44 6.92
N ASP A 324 -21.18 -13.19 7.99
CA ASP A 324 -21.77 -11.89 8.36
C ASP A 324 -20.73 -10.87 8.87
N ARG A 325 -19.53 -11.31 9.29
CA ARG A 325 -18.46 -10.47 9.84
C ARG A 325 -17.21 -10.36 8.98
N ARG A 326 -17.16 -10.99 7.81
CA ARG A 326 -15.99 -10.96 6.91
C ARG A 326 -15.52 -9.54 6.60
N ALA A 327 -16.46 -8.64 6.31
CA ALA A 327 -16.13 -7.25 6.03
C ALA A 327 -15.49 -6.54 7.23
N GLU A 328 -15.98 -6.77 8.45
CA GLU A 328 -15.44 -6.17 9.67
C GLU A 328 -14.01 -6.64 9.92
N VAL A 329 -13.76 -7.94 9.82
CA VAL A 329 -12.44 -8.54 10.03
C VAL A 329 -11.45 -8.12 8.94
N THR A 330 -11.89 -8.08 7.68
CA THR A 330 -11.06 -7.60 6.56
C THR A 330 -10.66 -6.15 6.74
N SER A 331 -11.60 -5.26 7.09
CA SER A 331 -11.29 -3.86 7.36
C SER A 331 -10.32 -3.70 8.53
N THR A 332 -10.49 -4.50 9.60
CA THR A 332 -9.55 -4.50 10.73
C THR A 332 -8.13 -4.91 10.30
N TYR A 333 -8.02 -5.90 9.42
CA TYR A 333 -6.74 -6.35 8.86
C TYR A 333 -6.04 -5.25 8.05
N PHE A 334 -6.80 -4.54 7.19
CA PHE A 334 -6.26 -3.39 6.45
C PHE A 334 -5.85 -2.24 7.38
N VAL A 335 -6.63 -1.97 8.43
CA VAL A 335 -6.24 -0.95 9.43
C VAL A 335 -4.89 -1.29 10.05
N VAL A 336 -4.64 -2.56 10.42
CA VAL A 336 -3.33 -3.00 10.94
C VAL A 336 -2.24 -2.76 9.89
N ALA A 337 -2.48 -3.07 8.62
CA ALA A 337 -1.51 -2.85 7.54
C ALA A 337 -1.17 -1.36 7.36
N TYR A 338 -2.18 -0.47 7.38
CA TYR A 338 -1.94 0.97 7.24
C TYR A 338 -1.33 1.61 8.49
N VAL A 339 -1.63 1.11 9.69
CA VAL A 339 -0.93 1.48 10.93
C VAL A 339 0.56 1.09 10.83
N ALA A 340 0.85 -0.11 10.32
CA ALA A 340 2.21 -0.59 10.11
C ALA A 340 2.97 0.23 9.05
N LEU A 341 2.26 0.74 8.04
CA LEU A 341 2.83 1.59 7.00
C LEU A 341 3.21 2.98 7.55
N SER A 342 2.55 3.48 8.60
CA SER A 342 2.64 4.88 9.02
C SER A 342 3.32 5.09 10.37
N ILE A 343 2.87 4.45 11.43
CA ILE A 343 3.39 4.72 12.78
C ILE A 343 4.87 4.37 12.90
N PRO A 344 5.34 3.18 12.46
CA PRO A 344 6.74 2.82 12.57
C PRO A 344 7.67 3.74 11.78
N ILE A 345 7.25 4.18 10.59
CA ILE A 345 8.09 5.05 9.76
C ILE A 345 8.22 6.46 10.37
N ILE A 346 7.18 6.99 11.02
CA ILE A 346 7.30 8.26 11.76
C ILE A 346 8.31 8.10 12.89
N GLY A 347 8.25 6.96 13.61
CA GLY A 347 9.25 6.63 14.63
C GLY A 347 10.66 6.51 14.06
N GLU A 348 10.83 5.90 12.88
CA GLU A 348 12.11 5.82 12.17
C GLU A 348 12.63 7.21 11.79
N GLY A 349 11.77 8.10 11.27
CA GLY A 349 12.12 9.48 10.93
C GLY A 349 12.58 10.30 12.15
N ILE A 350 11.90 10.14 13.29
CA ILE A 350 12.31 10.78 14.56
C ILE A 350 13.65 10.19 15.02
N ALA A 351 13.83 8.88 15.00
CA ALA A 351 15.09 8.23 15.36
C ALA A 351 16.24 8.70 14.43
N ALA A 352 15.96 8.85 13.13
CA ALA A 352 16.94 9.32 12.15
C ALA A 352 17.44 10.74 12.45
N SER A 353 16.61 11.63 12.97
CA SER A 353 17.02 12.98 13.37
C SER A 353 17.95 13.02 14.61
N HIS A 354 17.90 11.97 15.47
CA HIS A 354 18.72 11.89 16.68
C HIS A 354 19.94 10.97 16.53
N TRP A 355 19.80 9.83 15.83
CA TRP A 355 20.82 8.78 15.73
C TRP A 355 21.51 8.73 14.38
N GLY A 356 21.04 9.56 13.43
CA GLY A 356 21.44 9.50 12.03
C GLY A 356 20.68 8.43 11.24
N LEU A 357 20.58 8.69 9.94
CA LEU A 357 19.73 7.93 9.02
C LEU A 357 20.10 6.43 8.94
N ARG A 358 21.42 6.12 8.94
CA ARG A 358 21.91 4.73 8.89
C ARG A 358 21.56 3.95 10.14
N THR A 359 21.85 4.51 11.33
CA THR A 359 21.62 3.84 12.61
C THR A 359 20.14 3.60 12.84
N ALA A 360 19.30 4.61 12.57
CA ALA A 360 17.85 4.48 12.67
C ALA A 360 17.30 3.41 11.72
N GLY A 361 17.73 3.42 10.46
CA GLY A 361 17.32 2.41 9.48
C GLY A 361 17.71 0.99 9.87
N VAL A 362 18.93 0.78 10.37
CA VAL A 362 19.38 -0.54 10.84
C VAL A 362 18.57 -0.98 12.06
N ALA A 363 18.40 -0.13 13.08
CA ALA A 363 17.64 -0.46 14.28
C ALA A 363 16.17 -0.78 13.95
N PHE A 364 15.56 0.01 13.06
CA PHE A 364 14.21 -0.24 12.58
C PHE A 364 14.09 -1.60 11.89
N ASN A 365 15.00 -1.91 10.94
CA ASN A 365 14.96 -3.17 10.21
C ASN A 365 15.24 -4.37 11.11
N ILE A 366 16.04 -4.25 12.17
CA ILE A 366 16.20 -5.31 13.19
C ILE A 366 14.87 -5.57 13.90
N ALA A 367 14.14 -4.53 14.30
CA ALA A 367 12.81 -4.69 14.91
C ALA A 367 11.81 -5.36 13.96
N VAL A 368 11.82 -4.98 12.67
CA VAL A 368 10.98 -5.60 11.65
C VAL A 368 11.36 -7.06 11.41
N ALA A 369 12.66 -7.40 11.38
CA ALA A 369 13.13 -8.78 11.27
C ALA A 369 12.65 -9.63 12.45
N ALA A 370 12.69 -9.09 13.66
CA ALA A 370 12.18 -9.76 14.85
C ALA A 370 10.67 -10.03 14.75
N LEU A 371 9.88 -9.06 14.28
CA LEU A 371 8.44 -9.25 14.05
C LEU A 371 8.15 -10.29 12.98
N ALA A 372 8.88 -10.27 11.87
CA ALA A 372 8.75 -11.27 10.80
C ALA A 372 9.13 -12.68 11.30
N ALA A 373 10.20 -12.81 12.11
CA ALA A 373 10.59 -14.06 12.74
C ALA A 373 9.54 -14.57 13.74
N ILE A 374 8.94 -13.70 14.55
CA ILE A 374 7.83 -14.04 15.44
C ILE A 374 6.64 -14.56 14.62
N ALA A 375 6.27 -13.89 13.54
CA ALA A 375 5.19 -14.34 12.67
C ALA A 375 5.48 -15.72 12.07
N LEU A 376 6.72 -15.96 11.62
CA LEU A 376 7.19 -17.24 11.10
C LEU A 376 7.05 -18.34 12.15
N ILE A 377 7.61 -18.14 13.34
CA ILE A 377 7.58 -19.11 14.45
C ILE A 377 6.14 -19.46 14.83
N LEU A 378 5.30 -18.44 15.03
CA LEU A 378 3.88 -18.66 15.39
C LEU A 378 3.11 -19.42 14.31
N THR A 379 3.44 -19.19 13.04
CA THR A 379 2.78 -19.88 11.93
C THR A 379 3.24 -21.33 11.84
N VAL A 380 4.55 -21.60 12.00
CA VAL A 380 5.11 -22.97 12.01
C VAL A 380 4.56 -23.79 13.19
N ILE A 381 4.49 -23.20 14.38
CA ILE A 381 3.91 -23.89 15.56
C ILE A 381 2.45 -24.24 15.32
N ALA A 382 1.68 -23.34 14.71
CA ALA A 382 0.27 -23.59 14.41
C ALA A 382 0.09 -24.70 13.37
N ALA A 383 0.93 -24.72 12.32
CA ALA A 383 0.94 -25.78 11.30
C ALA A 383 1.17 -27.16 11.92
N ARG A 384 2.23 -27.30 12.72
CA ARG A 384 2.54 -28.59 13.39
C ARG A 384 1.42 -29.09 14.28
N ARG A 385 0.73 -28.21 15.01
CA ARG A 385 -0.40 -28.60 15.85
C ARG A 385 -1.63 -29.05 15.05
N ALA A 386 -1.78 -28.55 13.83
CA ALA A 386 -2.86 -28.97 12.94
C ALA A 386 -2.59 -30.36 12.32
N ASP A 387 -1.31 -30.74 12.16
CA ASP A 387 -0.92 -32.06 11.64
C ASP A 387 -0.97 -33.16 12.73
N GLU A 388 -0.93 -32.79 14.02
CA GLU A 388 -0.94 -33.70 15.16
C GLU A 388 -2.36 -34.02 15.69
N GLY A 389 -3.38 -33.26 15.27
CA GLY A 389 -4.77 -33.40 15.74
C GLY A 389 -5.73 -33.82 14.65
#